data_709e803fea61bbab49ecf4c590a21292
#
_entry.id   709e803fea61bbab49ecf4c590a21292
#
_cell.length_a   1.000
_cell.length_b   1.000
_cell.length_c   1.000
_cell.angle_alpha   90.00
_cell.angle_beta   90.00
_cell.angle_gamma   90.00
#
_symmetry.space_group_name_H-M   'P 1'
#
loop_
_entity.id
_entity.type
_entity.pdbx_description
1 polymer ?
#
loop_
_entity_poly.entity_id
_entity_poly.type
_entity_poly.pdbx_seq_one_letter_code
_entity_poly.pdbx_strand_id
1 'polypeptide(L)'
;LRRSSAASDVYKRQINNLKESGLIAVSFHNRSVDMLLAWMNSQHTTISLFKKIKNNTLNTFVKQRRESKKSKCYETNISGVKEIFKSLKNNNIVCFAADQVPKRGFGEYIDFFNVKAYTTTLVQSLVNKTEANVMYFFIQSSPDNDINIILKHCNKRVNNDSEHTLLLNKDIERFIMN
;
A
#
# COMPACT_ATOMS: atom_id res chain seq x y z
N LEU A 1 -22.99 -5.82 4.81
CA LEU A 1 -22.23 -4.57 4.99
C LEU A 1 -23.19 -3.39 5.06
N ARG A 2 -23.59 -2.98 6.27
CA ARG A 2 -24.28 -1.70 6.45
C ARG A 2 -23.28 -0.58 6.16
N ARG A 3 -23.42 0.03 4.99
CA ARG A 3 -22.70 1.25 4.65
C ARG A 3 -23.30 2.41 5.43
N SER A 4 -22.59 2.96 6.39
CA SER A 4 -22.87 4.33 6.82
C SER A 4 -22.51 5.25 5.66
N SER A 5 -23.49 5.83 4.98
CA SER A 5 -23.28 6.71 3.82
C SER A 5 -22.36 7.89 4.16
N ALA A 6 -22.51 8.48 5.34
CA ALA A 6 -21.69 9.60 5.81
C ALA A 6 -20.20 9.23 5.98
N ALA A 7 -19.86 8.07 6.56
CA ALA A 7 -18.47 7.62 6.70
C ALA A 7 -17.83 7.35 5.33
N SER A 8 -18.58 6.75 4.39
CA SER A 8 -18.10 6.52 3.03
C SER A 8 -17.74 7.82 2.30
N ASP A 9 -18.53 8.87 2.48
CA ASP A 9 -18.29 10.17 1.82
C ASP A 9 -17.10 10.93 2.42
N VAL A 10 -16.89 10.83 3.73
CA VAL A 10 -15.71 11.40 4.40
C VAL A 10 -14.42 10.73 3.87
N TYR A 11 -14.37 9.41 3.75
CA TYR A 11 -13.22 8.70 3.21
C TYR A 11 -12.94 9.05 1.75
N LYS A 12 -13.98 9.16 0.94
CA LYS A 12 -13.82 9.57 -0.47
C LYS A 12 -13.22 10.96 -0.58
N ARG A 13 -13.66 11.92 0.24
CA ARG A 13 -13.08 13.28 0.27
C ARG A 13 -11.62 13.27 0.71
N GLN A 14 -11.28 12.52 1.75
CA GLN A 14 -9.90 12.39 2.21
C GLN A 14 -8.99 11.81 1.13
N ILE A 15 -9.39 10.72 0.48
CA ILE A 15 -8.62 10.10 -0.60
C ILE A 15 -8.49 11.05 -1.78
N ASN A 16 -9.56 11.75 -2.17
CA ASN A 16 -9.51 12.69 -3.29
C ASN A 16 -8.55 13.86 -3.03
N ASN A 17 -8.55 14.43 -1.84
CA ASN A 17 -7.62 15.50 -1.46
C ASN A 17 -6.16 15.02 -1.47
N LEU A 18 -5.89 13.81 -0.95
CA LEU A 18 -4.55 13.23 -0.92
C LEU A 18 -4.04 12.85 -2.32
N LYS A 19 -4.94 12.54 -3.23
CA LYS A 19 -4.63 12.09 -4.59
C LYS A 19 -4.12 13.21 -5.49
N GLU A 20 -4.29 14.49 -5.15
CA GLU A 20 -3.87 15.62 -5.98
C GLU A 20 -2.37 15.61 -6.34
N SER A 21 -1.52 14.97 -5.52
CA SER A 21 -0.08 14.78 -5.78
C SER A 21 0.27 13.30 -6.05
N GLY A 22 -0.73 12.45 -6.32
CA GLY A 22 -0.57 10.99 -6.29
C GLY A 22 -0.64 10.44 -4.86
N LEU A 23 -1.08 9.20 -4.71
CA LEU A 23 -1.27 8.57 -3.40
C LEU A 23 -0.64 7.18 -3.35
N ILE A 24 0.23 6.97 -2.38
CA ILE A 24 0.80 5.67 -2.05
C ILE A 24 -0.02 5.09 -0.89
N ALA A 25 -0.84 4.10 -1.17
CA ALA A 25 -1.59 3.36 -0.18
C ALA A 25 -0.77 2.15 0.29
N VAL A 26 -0.24 2.25 1.50
CA VAL A 26 0.62 1.23 2.12
C VAL A 26 -0.21 0.32 3.00
N SER A 27 -0.10 -0.99 2.77
CA SER A 27 -0.65 -2.03 3.62
C SER A 27 0.45 -2.94 4.14
N PHE A 28 0.08 -3.90 4.96
CA PHE A 28 0.92 -4.99 5.43
C PHE A 28 0.09 -6.27 5.42
N HIS A 29 0.74 -7.46 5.43
CA HIS A 29 0.06 -8.75 5.36
C HIS A 29 -0.64 -9.10 6.68
N ASN A 30 -1.64 -8.28 7.00
CA ASN A 30 -2.57 -8.52 8.07
C ASN A 30 -3.89 -8.99 7.47
N ARG A 31 -4.36 -10.18 7.84
CA ARG A 31 -5.60 -10.78 7.35
C ARG A 31 -5.65 -10.84 5.82
N SER A 32 -6.75 -10.37 5.17
CA SER A 32 -6.91 -10.47 3.72
C SER A 32 -6.52 -9.17 2.99
N VAL A 33 -5.26 -9.08 2.56
CA VAL A 33 -4.77 -7.98 1.69
C VAL A 33 -5.54 -7.96 0.35
N ASP A 34 -5.91 -9.12 -0.19
CA ASP A 34 -6.68 -9.20 -1.44
C ASP A 34 -8.08 -8.60 -1.30
N MET A 35 -8.71 -8.72 -0.14
CA MET A 35 -9.97 -8.05 0.14
C MET A 35 -9.81 -6.52 0.21
N LEU A 36 -8.74 -6.03 0.82
CA LEU A 36 -8.40 -4.60 0.83
C LEU A 36 -8.19 -4.06 -0.58
N LEU A 37 -7.43 -4.76 -1.41
CA LEU A 37 -7.20 -4.38 -2.79
C LEU A 37 -8.51 -4.39 -3.59
N ALA A 38 -9.34 -5.41 -3.44
CA ALA A 38 -10.64 -5.48 -4.11
C ALA A 38 -11.55 -4.32 -3.70
N TRP A 39 -11.57 -3.97 -2.40
CA TRP A 39 -12.31 -2.81 -1.90
C TRP A 39 -11.79 -1.51 -2.50
N MET A 40 -10.48 -1.27 -2.48
CA MET A 40 -9.87 -0.06 -3.04
C MET A 40 -10.14 0.05 -4.55
N ASN A 41 -10.00 -1.06 -5.29
CA ASN A 41 -10.28 -1.15 -6.72
C ASN A 41 -11.75 -0.86 -7.07
N SER A 42 -12.68 -1.16 -6.14
CA SER A 42 -14.10 -0.87 -6.33
C SER A 42 -14.43 0.62 -6.21
N GLN A 43 -13.59 1.37 -5.48
CA GLN A 43 -13.82 2.79 -5.22
C GLN A 43 -12.98 3.69 -6.15
N HIS A 44 -11.78 3.27 -6.50
CA HIS A 44 -10.79 4.10 -7.20
C HIS A 44 -10.07 3.33 -8.32
N THR A 45 -9.50 4.08 -9.27
CA THR A 45 -8.50 3.54 -10.18
C THR A 45 -7.18 3.36 -9.42
N THR A 46 -6.68 2.13 -9.37
CA THR A 46 -5.48 1.80 -8.60
C THR A 46 -4.48 1.01 -9.42
N ILE A 47 -3.23 1.11 -9.03
CA ILE A 47 -2.17 0.24 -9.52
C ILE A 47 -1.54 -0.48 -8.32
N SER A 48 -1.32 -1.78 -8.44
CA SER A 48 -0.69 -2.57 -7.39
C SER A 48 0.52 -3.34 -7.89
N LEU A 49 1.45 -3.64 -6.96
CA LEU A 49 2.54 -4.56 -7.20
C LEU A 49 2.23 -5.92 -6.59
N PHE A 50 2.69 -6.98 -7.26
CA PHE A 50 2.66 -8.32 -6.71
C PHE A 50 3.96 -9.07 -7.03
N LYS A 51 4.32 -9.99 -6.15
CA LYS A 51 5.46 -10.86 -6.36
C LYS A 51 5.07 -11.96 -7.36
N LYS A 52 5.86 -12.13 -8.43
CA LYS A 52 5.64 -13.19 -9.42
C LYS A 52 5.59 -14.57 -8.77
N ILE A 53 4.56 -15.33 -9.08
CA ILE A 53 4.37 -16.71 -8.64
C ILE A 53 5.05 -17.62 -9.66
N LYS A 54 5.80 -18.63 -9.18
CA LYS A 54 6.54 -19.58 -10.07
C LYS A 54 5.62 -20.34 -11.02
N ASN A 55 4.44 -20.75 -10.55
CA ASN A 55 3.45 -21.41 -11.38
C ASN A 55 2.73 -20.38 -12.26
N ASN A 56 2.87 -20.47 -13.58
CA ASN A 56 2.32 -19.51 -14.53
C ASN A 56 0.78 -19.43 -14.50
N THR A 57 0.10 -20.57 -14.35
CA THR A 57 -1.36 -20.62 -14.28
C THR A 57 -1.86 -19.88 -13.06
N LEU A 58 -1.26 -20.16 -11.90
CA LEU A 58 -1.60 -19.48 -10.66
C LEU A 58 -1.24 -18.00 -10.71
N ASN A 59 -0.11 -17.64 -11.32
CA ASN A 59 0.30 -16.26 -11.52
C ASN A 59 -0.72 -15.47 -12.34
N THR A 60 -1.19 -16.05 -13.44
CA THR A 60 -2.22 -15.45 -14.31
C THR A 60 -3.54 -15.33 -13.57
N PHE A 61 -3.97 -16.37 -12.86
CA PHE A 61 -5.20 -16.34 -12.07
C PHE A 61 -5.18 -15.23 -11.00
N VAL A 62 -4.11 -15.15 -10.20
CA VAL A 62 -3.98 -14.11 -9.16
C VAL A 62 -3.98 -12.72 -9.78
N LYS A 63 -3.25 -12.53 -10.88
CA LYS A 63 -3.22 -11.26 -11.60
C LYS A 63 -4.62 -10.86 -12.05
N GLN A 64 -5.35 -11.75 -12.72
CA GLN A 64 -6.72 -11.49 -13.19
C GLN A 64 -7.69 -11.16 -12.07
N ARG A 65 -7.54 -11.79 -10.89
CA ARG A 65 -8.38 -11.50 -9.73
C ARG A 65 -8.10 -10.14 -9.10
N ARG A 66 -6.88 -9.65 -9.21
CA ARG A 66 -6.46 -8.33 -8.69
C ARG A 66 -6.71 -7.19 -9.67
N GLU A 67 -6.89 -7.48 -10.95
CA GLU A 67 -7.18 -6.49 -11.98
C GLU A 67 -8.69 -6.23 -12.10
N SER A 68 -9.03 -5.03 -12.56
CA SER A 68 -10.39 -4.63 -12.92
C SER A 68 -10.35 -3.77 -14.20
N LYS A 69 -11.51 -3.32 -14.67
CA LYS A 69 -11.55 -2.37 -15.82
C LYS A 69 -10.72 -1.12 -15.59
N LYS A 70 -10.57 -0.68 -14.34
CA LYS A 70 -9.88 0.56 -13.95
C LYS A 70 -8.54 0.32 -13.24
N SER A 71 -8.27 -0.90 -12.75
CA SER A 71 -7.12 -1.18 -11.90
C SER A 71 -6.22 -2.23 -12.51
N LYS A 72 -4.91 -2.02 -12.41
CA LYS A 72 -3.89 -2.91 -12.97
C LYS A 72 -2.93 -3.42 -11.91
N CYS A 73 -2.37 -4.60 -12.15
CA CYS A 73 -1.44 -5.26 -11.27
C CYS A 73 -0.14 -5.58 -12.01
N TYR A 74 1.00 -5.10 -11.51
CA TYR A 74 2.31 -5.30 -12.12
C TYR A 74 3.21 -6.15 -11.24
N GLU A 75 4.09 -6.91 -11.85
CA GLU A 75 5.11 -7.68 -11.11
C GLU A 75 6.10 -6.74 -10.43
N THR A 76 6.59 -7.13 -9.26
CA THR A 76 7.65 -6.41 -8.52
C THR A 76 8.99 -6.57 -9.23
N ASN A 77 9.21 -5.80 -10.28
CA ASN A 77 10.43 -5.68 -11.05
C ASN A 77 10.62 -4.24 -11.54
N ILE A 78 11.71 -3.95 -12.23
CA ILE A 78 12.04 -2.60 -12.72
C ILE A 78 10.91 -2.02 -13.60
N SER A 79 10.31 -2.83 -14.46
CA SER A 79 9.20 -2.40 -15.32
C SER A 79 7.97 -2.04 -14.49
N GLY A 80 7.59 -2.87 -13.53
CA GLY A 80 6.45 -2.60 -12.64
C GLY A 80 6.67 -1.34 -11.79
N VAL A 81 7.88 -1.10 -11.30
CA VAL A 81 8.22 0.13 -10.56
C VAL A 81 8.13 1.37 -11.46
N LYS A 82 8.52 1.26 -12.73
CA LYS A 82 8.34 2.36 -13.71
C LYS A 82 6.86 2.70 -13.93
N GLU A 83 6.00 1.70 -14.04
CA GLU A 83 4.56 1.92 -14.19
C GLU A 83 3.93 2.57 -12.95
N ILE A 84 4.38 2.16 -11.74
CA ILE A 84 3.99 2.81 -10.49
C ILE A 84 4.40 4.28 -10.47
N PHE A 85 5.66 4.57 -10.79
CA PHE A 85 6.16 5.94 -10.83
C PHE A 85 5.36 6.82 -11.79
N LYS A 86 5.12 6.32 -13.02
CA LYS A 86 4.28 6.99 -14.02
C LYS A 86 2.85 7.22 -13.53
N SER A 87 2.30 6.23 -12.84
CA SER A 87 0.95 6.31 -12.30
C SER A 87 0.83 7.37 -11.20
N LEU A 88 1.80 7.45 -10.29
CA LEU A 88 1.83 8.48 -9.25
C LEU A 88 1.92 9.89 -9.86
N LYS A 89 2.74 10.08 -10.89
CA LYS A 89 2.82 11.36 -11.62
C LYS A 89 1.52 11.75 -12.33
N ASN A 90 0.65 10.78 -12.61
CA ASN A 90 -0.69 11.00 -13.15
C ASN A 90 -1.76 11.06 -12.06
N ASN A 91 -1.37 11.35 -10.82
CA ASN A 91 -2.26 11.50 -9.66
C ASN A 91 -3.15 10.29 -9.38
N ASN A 92 -2.66 9.07 -9.70
CA ASN A 92 -3.35 7.82 -9.39
C ASN A 92 -2.95 7.28 -8.01
N ILE A 93 -3.67 6.25 -7.58
CA ILE A 93 -3.42 5.54 -6.33
C ILE A 93 -2.59 4.30 -6.62
N VAL A 94 -1.51 4.13 -5.89
CA VAL A 94 -0.66 2.94 -5.92
C VAL A 94 -0.81 2.20 -4.61
N CYS A 95 -1.08 0.89 -4.67
CA CYS A 95 -1.28 0.05 -3.50
C CYS A 95 -0.22 -1.06 -3.44
N PHE A 96 0.43 -1.23 -2.31
CA PHE A 96 1.27 -2.40 -2.05
C PHE A 96 1.51 -2.63 -0.55
N ALA A 97 1.87 -3.87 -0.20
CA ALA A 97 2.26 -4.23 1.14
C ALA A 97 3.77 -3.97 1.35
N ALA A 98 4.11 -3.20 2.39
CA ALA A 98 5.49 -2.79 2.65
C ALA A 98 6.29 -3.76 3.55
N ASP A 99 5.66 -4.77 4.10
CA ASP A 99 6.24 -5.76 5.00
C ASP A 99 6.89 -6.97 4.29
N GLN A 100 6.88 -6.98 2.96
CA GLN A 100 7.58 -8.02 2.19
C GLN A 100 9.07 -7.74 2.09
N VAL A 101 9.88 -8.78 2.34
CA VAL A 101 11.32 -8.74 2.14
C VAL A 101 11.64 -8.50 0.65
N PRO A 102 12.33 -7.40 0.31
CA PRO A 102 12.66 -7.10 -1.08
C PRO A 102 13.80 -7.98 -1.59
N LYS A 103 14.02 -7.95 -2.91
CA LYS A 103 15.23 -8.55 -3.48
C LYS A 103 16.48 -7.83 -2.97
N ARG A 104 17.60 -8.55 -2.88
CA ARG A 104 18.90 -7.96 -2.50
C ARG A 104 19.20 -6.72 -3.34
N GLY A 105 19.61 -5.63 -2.69
CA GLY A 105 19.88 -4.34 -3.31
C GLY A 105 18.68 -3.39 -3.41
N PHE A 106 17.47 -3.81 -2.96
CA PHE A 106 16.24 -3.00 -2.98
C PHE A 106 15.66 -2.75 -1.58
N GLY A 107 16.48 -2.81 -0.56
CA GLY A 107 16.11 -2.57 0.82
C GLY A 107 17.31 -2.31 1.69
N GLU A 108 17.04 -2.00 2.95
CA GLU A 108 18.02 -1.73 3.99
C GLU A 108 17.66 -2.51 5.27
N TYR A 109 18.67 -2.75 6.12
CA TYR A 109 18.43 -3.34 7.44
C TYR A 109 17.97 -2.26 8.42
N ILE A 110 16.69 -2.24 8.71
CA ILE A 110 16.01 -1.24 9.54
C ILE A 110 15.29 -1.96 10.67
N ASP A 111 15.16 -1.30 11.83
CA ASP A 111 14.49 -1.90 12.99
C ASP A 111 13.00 -2.13 12.71
N PHE A 112 12.57 -3.36 12.99
CA PHE A 112 11.17 -3.80 13.00
C PHE A 112 10.96 -4.73 14.19
N PHE A 113 10.09 -4.36 15.12
CA PHE A 113 9.94 -5.02 16.44
C PHE A 113 11.28 -5.21 17.18
N ASN A 114 12.12 -4.17 17.16
CA ASN A 114 13.46 -4.16 17.77
C ASN A 114 14.45 -5.19 17.19
N VAL A 115 14.19 -5.73 16.02
CA VAL A 115 15.10 -6.62 15.29
C VAL A 115 15.44 -5.99 13.94
N LYS A 116 16.69 -6.11 13.49
CA LYS A 116 17.10 -5.65 12.16
C LYS A 116 16.46 -6.52 11.07
N ALA A 117 15.45 -5.99 10.40
CA ALA A 117 14.76 -6.62 9.28
C ALA A 117 15.19 -5.98 7.95
N TYR A 118 15.38 -6.80 6.92
CA TYR A 118 15.66 -6.28 5.59
C TYR A 118 14.38 -5.74 4.96
N THR A 119 14.20 -4.43 5.02
CA THR A 119 12.96 -3.71 4.71
C THR A 119 13.07 -2.98 3.38
N THR A 120 11.99 -2.95 2.62
CA THR A 120 11.93 -2.22 1.34
C THR A 120 11.97 -0.71 1.55
N THR A 121 12.80 -0.03 0.77
CA THR A 121 12.89 1.44 0.72
C THR A 121 12.05 2.04 -0.42
N LEU A 122 11.18 1.23 -1.04
CA LEU A 122 10.44 1.65 -2.23
C LEU A 122 9.48 2.80 -1.96
N VAL A 123 8.75 2.78 -0.84
CA VAL A 123 7.79 3.86 -0.48
C VAL A 123 8.50 5.19 -0.48
N GLN A 124 9.59 5.25 0.24
CA GLN A 124 10.44 6.40 0.40
C GLN A 124 11.03 6.89 -0.95
N SER A 125 11.60 5.97 -1.74
CA SER A 125 12.12 6.31 -3.06
C SER A 125 11.06 6.89 -3.99
N LEU A 126 9.82 6.45 -3.86
CA LEU A 126 8.69 6.98 -4.62
C LEU A 126 8.28 8.36 -4.11
N VAL A 127 8.16 8.55 -2.79
CA VAL A 127 7.84 9.86 -2.19
C VAL A 127 8.85 10.91 -2.61
N ASN A 128 10.13 10.62 -2.51
CA ASN A 128 11.20 11.57 -2.88
C ASN A 128 11.19 11.97 -4.36
N LYS A 129 10.71 11.10 -5.23
CA LYS A 129 10.68 11.35 -6.68
C LYS A 129 9.36 11.91 -7.21
N THR A 130 8.29 11.77 -6.46
CA THR A 130 6.94 12.13 -6.94
C THR A 130 6.21 13.10 -6.03
N GLU A 131 6.71 13.33 -4.82
CA GLU A 131 6.05 14.08 -3.74
C GLU A 131 4.66 13.53 -3.37
N ALA A 132 4.39 12.27 -3.73
CA ALA A 132 3.13 11.61 -3.45
C ALA A 132 2.84 11.52 -1.95
N ASN A 133 1.58 11.66 -1.60
CA ASN A 133 1.12 11.43 -0.24
C ASN A 133 1.17 9.94 0.12
N VAL A 134 1.33 9.64 1.41
CA VAL A 134 1.31 8.26 1.92
C VAL A 134 0.12 8.07 2.84
N MET A 135 -0.58 6.97 2.66
CA MET A 135 -1.70 6.55 3.50
C MET A 135 -1.56 5.07 3.84
N TYR A 136 -1.76 4.73 5.10
CA TYR A 136 -1.93 3.33 5.50
C TYR A 136 -3.36 2.89 5.26
N PHE A 137 -3.52 1.66 4.79
CA PHE A 137 -4.83 1.01 4.71
C PHE A 137 -4.71 -0.45 5.13
N PHE A 138 -5.53 -0.85 6.09
CA PHE A 138 -5.47 -2.20 6.66
C PHE A 138 -6.81 -2.62 7.26
N ILE A 139 -6.93 -3.90 7.58
CA ILE A 139 -8.11 -4.47 8.21
C ILE A 139 -7.89 -4.57 9.71
N GLN A 140 -8.88 -4.16 10.47
CA GLN A 140 -8.98 -4.38 11.90
C GLN A 140 -10.31 -5.09 12.20
N SER A 141 -10.27 -6.14 13.02
CA SER A 141 -11.49 -6.78 13.52
C SER A 141 -11.87 -6.16 14.85
N SER A 142 -13.17 -5.94 15.05
CA SER A 142 -13.72 -5.62 16.36
C SER A 142 -13.91 -6.91 17.18
N PRO A 143 -14.10 -6.80 18.51
CA PRO A 143 -14.48 -7.92 19.36
C PRO A 143 -15.76 -8.64 18.88
N ASP A 144 -16.67 -7.93 18.23
CA ASP A 144 -17.92 -8.43 17.69
C ASP A 144 -17.77 -9.09 16.30
N ASN A 145 -16.53 -9.39 15.87
CA ASN A 145 -16.17 -9.93 14.57
C ASN A 145 -16.53 -9.05 13.36
N ASP A 146 -16.81 -7.78 13.58
CA ASP A 146 -16.94 -6.83 12.48
C ASP A 146 -15.59 -6.58 11.81
N ILE A 147 -15.59 -6.44 10.50
CA ILE A 147 -14.41 -6.13 9.70
C ILE A 147 -14.41 -4.65 9.38
N ASN A 148 -13.45 -3.92 9.93
CA ASN A 148 -13.27 -2.51 9.68
C ASN A 148 -12.06 -2.28 8.74
N ILE A 149 -12.26 -1.48 7.70
CA ILE A 149 -11.17 -0.99 6.87
C ILE A 149 -10.72 0.34 7.45
N ILE A 150 -9.48 0.38 7.87
CA ILE A 150 -8.87 1.55 8.50
C ILE A 150 -8.01 2.27 7.46
N LEU A 151 -8.21 3.57 7.35
CA LEU A 151 -7.40 4.47 6.55
C LEU A 151 -6.76 5.50 7.47
N LYS A 152 -5.42 5.61 7.43
CA LYS A 152 -4.67 6.58 8.23
C LYS A 152 -3.67 7.31 7.36
N HIS A 153 -3.75 8.64 7.32
CA HIS A 153 -2.76 9.45 6.61
C HIS A 153 -1.41 9.43 7.34
N CYS A 154 -0.33 9.27 6.59
CA CYS A 154 1.02 9.42 7.12
C CYS A 154 1.40 10.91 7.09
N ASN A 155 1.26 11.59 8.22
CA ASN A 155 1.53 13.04 8.34
C ASN A 155 3.03 13.39 8.41
N LYS A 156 3.91 12.37 8.37
CA LYS A 156 5.35 12.57 8.56
C LYS A 156 6.03 12.62 7.19
N ARG A 157 6.31 13.83 6.70
CA ARG A 157 7.28 14.05 5.65
C ARG A 157 8.67 14.12 6.30
N VAL A 158 9.48 13.11 6.11
CA VAL A 158 10.86 13.10 6.56
C VAL A 158 11.74 13.17 5.33
N ASN A 159 12.58 14.19 5.25
CA ASN A 159 13.48 14.43 4.11
C ASN A 159 14.67 13.46 4.08
N ASN A 160 14.86 12.65 5.12
CA ASN A 160 15.93 11.70 5.24
C ASN A 160 15.45 10.26 4.99
N ASP A 161 16.12 9.63 4.08
CA ASP A 161 15.71 8.36 3.48
C ASP A 161 15.62 7.19 4.45
N SER A 162 16.56 6.95 5.31
CA SER A 162 16.53 5.86 6.28
C SER A 162 15.52 6.09 7.41
N GLU A 163 15.31 7.33 7.83
CA GLU A 163 14.36 7.70 8.87
C GLU A 163 12.91 7.47 8.44
N HIS A 164 12.58 7.73 7.16
CA HIS A 164 11.22 7.54 6.67
C HIS A 164 10.79 6.07 6.72
N THR A 165 11.65 5.15 6.30
CA THR A 165 11.35 3.71 6.35
C THR A 165 11.26 3.21 7.80
N LEU A 166 12.09 3.74 8.70
CA LEU A 166 11.99 3.43 10.13
C LEU A 166 10.66 3.91 10.71
N LEU A 167 10.21 5.11 10.35
CA LEU A 167 8.91 5.63 10.80
C LEU A 167 7.74 4.80 10.26
N LEU A 168 7.81 4.36 8.99
CA LEU A 168 6.81 3.44 8.42
C LEU A 168 6.75 2.13 9.20
N ASN A 169 7.90 1.54 9.53
CA ASN A 169 7.98 0.32 10.34
C ASN A 169 7.34 0.54 11.72
N LYS A 170 7.68 1.63 12.40
CA LYS A 170 7.12 1.96 13.73
C LYS A 170 5.62 2.21 13.71
N ASP A 171 5.09 2.77 12.64
CA ASP A 171 3.65 2.93 12.47
C ASP A 171 2.97 1.57 12.24
N ILE A 172 3.55 0.71 11.39
CA ILE A 172 3.05 -0.66 11.15
C ILE A 172 3.09 -1.49 12.45
N GLU A 173 4.19 -1.43 13.22
CA GLU A 173 4.28 -2.08 14.53
C GLU A 173 3.09 -1.70 15.43
N ARG A 174 2.80 -0.40 15.53
CA ARG A 174 1.65 0.10 16.32
C ARG A 174 0.31 -0.42 15.82
N PHE A 175 0.13 -0.54 14.50
CA PHE A 175 -1.12 -1.04 13.95
C PHE A 175 -1.30 -2.54 14.13
N ILE A 176 -0.21 -3.30 14.23
CA ILE A 176 -0.24 -4.74 14.50
C ILE A 176 -0.53 -5.01 15.98
N MET A 177 -0.04 -4.14 16.89
CA MET A 177 -0.18 -4.34 18.35
C MET A 177 -1.51 -3.83 18.92
N ASN A 178 -2.27 -3.02 18.20
CA ASN A 178 -3.58 -2.49 18.58
C ASN A 178 -4.72 -3.21 17.85
#